data_0f8a4f094f64d9deb3e2c70d449f6fc8
#
_entry.id   0f8a4f094f64d9deb3e2c70d449f6fc8
#
_cell.length_a   1.000
_cell.length_b   1.000
_cell.length_c   1.000
_cell.angle_alpha   90.00
_cell.angle_beta   90.00
_cell.angle_gamma   90.00
#
_symmetry.space_group_name_H-M   'P 1'
#
loop_
_entity.id
_entity.type
_entity.pdbx_description
1 polymer ?
#
loop_
_entity_poly.entity_id
_entity_poly.type
_entity_poly.pdbx_seq_one_letter_code
_entity_poly.pdbx_strand_id
1 'polypeptide(L)'
;MQFSVKGNITDVFNKLIFYGEVLVDDGKILAVNKIGEEKVSEKFILPGFIDSHVHIESSMLVPAEFARLAVVHGTVATVSDPHEIANVCGMAGVEFMIANGKTVFFKFNFGAPSCVPATIFETAGAALDANDVDALLQKKEIKYLSEMMNFPGVLHGDVDVLKKIASAKKYNKPVDGHAPGLRGKTAKKYIEAGISTDHECFTAEEALDKLQYGMQILIREGSAAKNFDALIDLMHDHADKMMFCSDDKHPDSLVEGHINLLCERAVAKGIDVFKVLQAACINPALHYKLDVGLLRTGDAADFIVVEDFIHFKTSQTYINGVLVAEDGKSLIKAEKAGLINQFNCAEKVVSDFSINENGAKEIFVIEAMEGQLITNKLTVKAIVFNDKIISDTANDILKIVVVNRYKNAPIAKSFVKNFGLQQGAIASTVAHDSHNIIAVGVDDESICRAVNLVIKQQGGISAAGVKEMVVGLPVAGLMSNDDGYTVAANYTAIGKMVKEELGSTLAAPFMTLSFMALLVIPHLKLSDLGLFDGDEFVFIE
;
A
#
# COMPACT_ATOMS: atom_id res chain seq x y z
N MET A 1 -5.77 -35.20 0.18
CA MET A 1 -5.58 -35.86 -1.14
C MET A 1 -4.10 -35.88 -1.43
N GLN A 2 -3.57 -37.06 -1.73
CA GLN A 2 -2.15 -37.24 -2.02
C GLN A 2 -1.86 -36.98 -3.51
N PHE A 3 -0.83 -36.18 -3.79
CA PHE A 3 -0.33 -35.96 -5.16
C PHE A 3 1.16 -35.62 -5.13
N SER A 4 1.79 -35.57 -6.29
CA SER A 4 3.18 -35.11 -6.40
C SER A 4 3.40 -34.16 -7.56
N VAL A 5 4.42 -33.28 -7.41
CA VAL A 5 4.88 -32.34 -8.44
C VAL A 5 6.36 -32.60 -8.68
N LYS A 6 6.75 -32.75 -9.96
CA LYS A 6 8.15 -32.98 -10.36
C LYS A 6 8.71 -31.74 -11.06
N GLY A 7 9.99 -31.45 -10.81
CA GLY A 7 10.72 -30.33 -11.41
C GLY A 7 12.08 -30.14 -10.77
N ASN A 8 12.74 -29.05 -11.11
CA ASN A 8 13.97 -28.63 -10.45
C ASN A 8 13.61 -27.98 -9.09
N ILE A 9 13.89 -28.68 -8.02
CA ILE A 9 13.57 -28.21 -6.66
C ILE A 9 14.66 -27.26 -6.21
N THR A 10 14.25 -26.07 -5.76
CA THR A 10 15.14 -25.02 -5.26
C THR A 10 15.13 -25.03 -3.74
N ASP A 11 16.14 -25.65 -3.15
CA ASP A 11 16.39 -25.62 -1.71
C ASP A 11 17.13 -24.34 -1.35
N VAL A 12 16.39 -23.31 -0.92
CA VAL A 12 16.93 -21.98 -0.61
C VAL A 12 17.83 -22.03 0.64
N PHE A 13 17.54 -22.90 1.62
CA PHE A 13 18.34 -23.01 2.85
C PHE A 13 19.73 -23.58 2.59
N ASN A 14 19.82 -24.63 1.75
CA ASN A 14 21.08 -25.28 1.41
C ASN A 14 21.73 -24.71 0.14
N LYS A 15 21.07 -23.76 -0.55
CA LYS A 15 21.51 -23.16 -1.82
C LYS A 15 21.80 -24.21 -2.90
N LEU A 16 20.86 -25.12 -3.08
CA LEU A 16 20.96 -26.24 -4.02
C LEU A 16 19.77 -26.26 -4.97
N ILE A 17 20.04 -26.65 -6.22
CA ILE A 17 19.01 -26.96 -7.19
C ILE A 17 19.23 -28.41 -7.64
N PHE A 18 18.18 -29.19 -7.66
CA PHE A 18 18.22 -30.57 -8.10
C PHE A 18 16.89 -31.02 -8.70
N TYR A 19 16.91 -31.94 -9.64
CA TYR A 19 15.68 -32.53 -10.15
C TYR A 19 15.09 -33.48 -9.10
N GLY A 20 13.80 -33.29 -8.80
CA GLY A 20 13.16 -34.04 -7.74
C GLY A 20 11.64 -34.09 -7.83
N GLU A 21 11.05 -34.54 -6.74
CA GLU A 21 9.62 -34.69 -6.56
C GLU A 21 9.23 -34.15 -5.18
N VAL A 22 8.22 -33.29 -5.16
CA VAL A 22 7.54 -32.83 -3.93
C VAL A 22 6.29 -33.66 -3.78
N LEU A 23 6.22 -34.47 -2.73
CA LEU A 23 5.05 -35.29 -2.39
C LEU A 23 4.21 -34.55 -1.36
N VAL A 24 2.94 -34.36 -1.67
CA VAL A 24 1.98 -33.62 -0.85
C VAL A 24 0.88 -34.55 -0.36
N ASP A 25 0.54 -34.47 0.91
CA ASP A 25 -0.63 -35.14 1.48
C ASP A 25 -1.29 -34.24 2.53
N ASP A 26 -2.61 -34.13 2.48
CA ASP A 26 -3.46 -33.36 3.40
C ASP A 26 -2.92 -31.92 3.66
N GLY A 27 -2.57 -31.23 2.57
CA GLY A 27 -2.11 -29.83 2.62
C GLY A 27 -0.67 -29.63 3.11
N LYS A 28 0.08 -30.72 3.38
CA LYS A 28 1.45 -30.68 3.86
C LYS A 28 2.42 -31.38 2.91
N ILE A 29 3.66 -30.94 2.94
CA ILE A 29 4.76 -31.60 2.25
C ILE A 29 5.14 -32.85 3.03
N LEU A 30 4.85 -34.02 2.48
CA LEU A 30 5.19 -35.30 3.06
C LEU A 30 6.67 -35.65 2.86
N ALA A 31 7.19 -35.36 1.67
CA ALA A 31 8.59 -35.58 1.33
C ALA A 31 9.04 -34.67 0.17
N VAL A 32 10.33 -34.36 0.17
CA VAL A 32 11.06 -33.72 -0.93
C VAL A 32 12.16 -34.71 -1.35
N ASN A 33 11.96 -35.40 -2.48
CA ASN A 33 12.82 -36.48 -2.92
C ASN A 33 13.72 -36.03 -4.06
N LYS A 34 15.05 -36.08 -3.87
CA LYS A 34 16.01 -35.92 -4.98
C LYS A 34 15.94 -37.14 -5.89
N ILE A 35 15.76 -36.92 -7.20
CA ILE A 35 15.75 -37.94 -8.24
C ILE A 35 17.07 -37.91 -9.04
N GLY A 36 17.61 -36.71 -9.25
CA GLY A 36 18.84 -36.53 -10.02
C GLY A 36 19.37 -35.10 -9.92
N GLU A 37 20.36 -34.78 -10.74
CA GLU A 37 20.87 -33.42 -10.87
C GLU A 37 19.88 -32.54 -11.65
N GLU A 38 20.05 -31.21 -11.58
CA GLU A 38 19.24 -30.21 -12.28
C GLU A 38 19.07 -30.57 -13.77
N LYS A 39 17.87 -30.40 -14.32
CA LYS A 39 17.52 -30.61 -15.72
C LYS A 39 17.12 -29.32 -16.41
N VAL A 40 17.86 -28.92 -17.42
CA VAL A 40 17.66 -27.65 -18.17
C VAL A 40 16.25 -27.52 -18.77
N SER A 41 15.60 -28.65 -19.12
CA SER A 41 14.25 -28.64 -19.73
C SER A 41 13.08 -28.57 -18.75
N GLU A 42 13.37 -28.63 -17.46
CA GLU A 42 12.33 -28.73 -16.43
C GLU A 42 12.14 -27.39 -15.70
N LYS A 43 10.89 -27.10 -15.32
CA LYS A 43 10.53 -25.93 -14.54
C LYS A 43 11.09 -26.01 -13.11
N PHE A 44 11.12 -24.87 -12.42
CA PHE A 44 11.63 -24.79 -11.06
C PHE A 44 10.49 -24.78 -10.04
N ILE A 45 10.65 -25.54 -8.97
CA ILE A 45 9.75 -25.59 -7.81
C ILE A 45 10.45 -24.86 -6.66
N LEU A 46 9.82 -23.82 -6.11
CA LEU A 46 10.36 -22.99 -5.04
C LEU A 46 9.28 -22.60 -4.02
N PRO A 47 9.64 -22.14 -2.81
CA PRO A 47 8.66 -21.60 -1.88
C PRO A 47 7.86 -20.47 -2.51
N GLY A 48 6.58 -20.33 -2.15
CA GLY A 48 5.76 -19.23 -2.63
C GLY A 48 6.26 -17.86 -2.16
N PHE A 49 6.05 -16.82 -2.96
CA PHE A 49 6.44 -15.46 -2.61
C PHE A 49 5.56 -14.91 -1.49
N ILE A 50 6.14 -14.05 -0.66
CA ILE A 50 5.46 -13.33 0.42
C ILE A 50 5.65 -11.84 0.18
N ASP A 51 4.57 -11.09 0.13
CA ASP A 51 4.63 -9.63 0.19
C ASP A 51 4.76 -9.20 1.65
N SER A 52 5.89 -8.59 1.97
CA SER A 52 6.29 -8.34 3.36
C SER A 52 5.66 -7.09 3.98
N HIS A 53 4.97 -6.28 3.19
CA HIS A 53 4.19 -5.12 3.65
C HIS A 53 3.27 -4.64 2.52
N VAL A 54 1.98 -4.59 2.78
CA VAL A 54 0.98 -4.13 1.82
C VAL A 54 -0.26 -3.56 2.49
N HIS A 55 -0.76 -2.45 1.93
CA HIS A 55 -2.10 -1.94 2.15
C HIS A 55 -3.02 -2.50 1.06
N ILE A 56 -3.78 -3.56 1.38
CA ILE A 56 -4.67 -4.21 0.41
C ILE A 56 -5.68 -3.21 -0.15
N GLU A 57 -6.12 -2.28 0.68
CA GLU A 57 -7.07 -1.22 0.37
C GLU A 57 -6.59 -0.33 -0.78
N SER A 58 -5.29 -0.06 -0.87
CA SER A 58 -4.70 0.72 -1.97
C SER A 58 -4.85 0.05 -3.33
N SER A 59 -5.04 -1.27 -3.37
CA SER A 59 -5.40 -1.98 -4.59
C SER A 59 -6.86 -1.76 -5.02
N MET A 60 -7.66 -1.05 -4.22
CA MET A 60 -9.10 -0.86 -4.41
C MET A 60 -9.90 -2.18 -4.41
N LEU A 61 -9.31 -3.26 -3.92
CA LEU A 61 -9.88 -4.61 -3.88
C LEU A 61 -10.07 -5.08 -2.45
N VAL A 62 -11.17 -5.79 -2.20
CA VAL A 62 -11.30 -6.56 -0.95
C VAL A 62 -10.29 -7.71 -0.93
N PRO A 63 -9.88 -8.21 0.26
CA PRO A 63 -8.85 -9.25 0.37
C PRO A 63 -9.05 -10.45 -0.56
N ALA A 64 -10.27 -10.97 -0.68
CA ALA A 64 -10.55 -12.12 -1.55
C ALA A 64 -10.26 -11.84 -3.03
N GLU A 65 -10.54 -10.63 -3.52
CA GLU A 65 -10.25 -10.22 -4.90
C GLU A 65 -8.75 -9.89 -5.08
N PHE A 66 -8.11 -9.29 -4.08
CA PHE A 66 -6.65 -9.12 -4.09
C PHE A 66 -5.93 -10.46 -4.24
N ALA A 67 -6.34 -11.48 -3.45
CA ALA A 67 -5.76 -12.82 -3.54
C ALA A 67 -5.86 -13.42 -4.95
N ARG A 68 -7.00 -13.22 -5.64
CA ARG A 68 -7.22 -13.72 -7.01
C ARG A 68 -6.20 -13.15 -8.00
N LEU A 69 -5.82 -11.88 -7.84
CA LEU A 69 -4.82 -11.25 -8.70
C LEU A 69 -3.39 -11.63 -8.28
N ALA A 70 -3.11 -11.72 -6.97
CA ALA A 70 -1.77 -11.97 -6.45
C ALA A 70 -1.27 -13.40 -6.72
N VAL A 71 -2.16 -14.42 -6.62
CA VAL A 71 -1.74 -15.83 -6.77
C VAL A 71 -1.25 -16.18 -8.16
N VAL A 72 -1.67 -15.46 -9.21
CA VAL A 72 -1.21 -15.70 -10.58
C VAL A 72 0.26 -15.34 -10.78
N HIS A 73 0.79 -14.52 -9.87
CA HIS A 73 2.19 -14.09 -9.83
C HIS A 73 3.04 -14.87 -8.81
N GLY A 74 2.47 -15.93 -8.21
CA GLY A 74 3.19 -16.76 -7.25
C GLY A 74 3.19 -16.25 -5.81
N THR A 75 2.46 -15.19 -5.49
CA THR A 75 2.33 -14.75 -4.11
C THR A 75 1.34 -15.64 -3.36
N VAL A 76 1.78 -16.21 -2.25
CA VAL A 76 0.99 -17.13 -1.41
C VAL A 76 0.55 -16.52 -0.10
N ALA A 77 1.21 -15.44 0.31
CA ALA A 77 0.94 -14.76 1.57
C ALA A 77 1.28 -13.26 1.50
N THR A 78 0.65 -12.50 2.38
CA THR A 78 0.94 -11.08 2.62
C THR A 78 1.11 -10.81 4.12
N VAL A 79 1.92 -9.81 4.43
CA VAL A 79 1.93 -9.08 5.71
C VAL A 79 1.16 -7.79 5.47
N SER A 80 -0.08 -7.74 5.92
CA SER A 80 -1.04 -6.70 5.51
C SER A 80 -1.35 -5.76 6.66
N ASP A 81 -1.20 -4.46 6.44
CA ASP A 81 -1.59 -3.44 7.39
C ASP A 81 -2.96 -2.86 7.02
N PRO A 82 -4.02 -3.14 7.79
CA PRO A 82 -5.36 -2.67 7.51
C PRO A 82 -5.66 -1.31 8.17
N HIS A 83 -4.68 -0.41 8.30
CA HIS A 83 -4.91 0.88 8.96
C HIS A 83 -5.80 1.81 8.13
N GLU A 84 -5.81 1.65 6.81
CA GLU A 84 -6.63 2.45 5.92
C GLU A 84 -8.13 2.27 6.21
N ILE A 85 -8.60 1.03 6.19
CA ILE A 85 -10.00 0.75 6.56
C ILE A 85 -10.26 1.03 8.04
N ALA A 86 -9.25 0.89 8.90
CA ALA A 86 -9.39 1.22 10.32
C ALA A 86 -9.58 2.73 10.54
N ASN A 87 -8.96 3.60 9.74
CA ASN A 87 -9.21 5.04 9.77
C ASN A 87 -10.66 5.39 9.44
N VAL A 88 -11.35 4.56 8.64
CA VAL A 88 -12.75 4.77 8.27
C VAL A 88 -13.71 4.08 9.24
N CYS A 89 -13.48 2.81 9.53
CA CYS A 89 -14.45 1.91 10.20
C CYS A 89 -13.96 1.35 11.55
N GLY A 90 -12.79 1.77 12.02
CA GLY A 90 -12.22 1.33 13.29
C GLY A 90 -12.01 -0.18 13.36
N MET A 91 -12.24 -0.74 14.55
CA MET A 91 -12.15 -2.19 14.81
C MET A 91 -13.00 -3.02 13.85
N ALA A 92 -14.19 -2.54 13.47
CA ALA A 92 -15.08 -3.25 12.55
C ALA A 92 -14.46 -3.36 11.14
N GLY A 93 -13.65 -2.39 10.71
CA GLY A 93 -12.90 -2.44 9.46
C GLY A 93 -11.85 -3.54 9.47
N VAL A 94 -11.06 -3.64 10.53
CA VAL A 94 -10.06 -4.72 10.70
C VAL A 94 -10.73 -6.10 10.71
N GLU A 95 -11.84 -6.25 11.42
CA GLU A 95 -12.63 -7.49 11.44
C GLU A 95 -13.17 -7.87 10.06
N PHE A 96 -13.60 -6.88 9.27
CA PHE A 96 -14.04 -7.09 7.90
C PHE A 96 -12.91 -7.66 7.04
N MET A 97 -11.70 -7.09 7.12
CA MET A 97 -10.54 -7.58 6.36
C MET A 97 -10.20 -9.03 6.73
N ILE A 98 -10.18 -9.34 8.02
CA ILE A 98 -9.94 -10.70 8.53
C ILE A 98 -11.03 -11.67 8.02
N ALA A 99 -12.30 -11.28 8.14
CA ALA A 99 -13.43 -12.13 7.76
C ALA A 99 -13.43 -12.40 6.25
N ASN A 100 -13.22 -11.37 5.42
CA ASN A 100 -13.17 -11.51 3.97
C ASN A 100 -11.94 -12.34 3.54
N GLY A 101 -10.78 -12.11 4.13
CA GLY A 101 -9.57 -12.88 3.84
C GLY A 101 -9.71 -14.38 4.12
N LYS A 102 -10.53 -14.77 5.10
CA LYS A 102 -10.81 -16.19 5.42
C LYS A 102 -11.69 -16.91 4.39
N THR A 103 -12.30 -16.20 3.46
CA THR A 103 -13.20 -16.80 2.46
C THR A 103 -12.46 -17.49 1.31
N VAL A 104 -11.16 -17.28 1.19
CA VAL A 104 -10.34 -17.78 0.07
C VAL A 104 -9.07 -18.50 0.55
N PHE A 105 -8.52 -19.38 -0.29
CA PHE A 105 -7.23 -20.02 -0.06
C PHE A 105 -6.09 -19.05 -0.34
N PHE A 106 -5.79 -18.21 0.64
CA PHE A 106 -4.65 -17.30 0.64
C PHE A 106 -4.24 -16.99 2.09
N LYS A 107 -2.97 -16.71 2.34
CA LYS A 107 -2.47 -16.50 3.70
C LYS A 107 -2.30 -15.02 4.02
N PHE A 108 -3.39 -14.38 4.41
CA PHE A 108 -3.35 -13.02 4.93
C PHE A 108 -2.83 -13.01 6.38
N ASN A 109 -1.82 -12.19 6.63
CA ASN A 109 -1.25 -11.99 7.96
C ASN A 109 -1.44 -10.52 8.33
N PHE A 110 -2.59 -10.20 8.93
CA PHE A 110 -2.94 -8.84 9.30
C PHE A 110 -2.17 -8.34 10.52
N GLY A 111 -1.86 -7.04 10.52
CA GLY A 111 -1.35 -6.31 11.66
C GLY A 111 -2.44 -5.65 12.48
N ALA A 112 -2.11 -5.23 13.71
CA ALA A 112 -2.92 -4.31 14.49
C ALA A 112 -2.52 -2.89 14.11
N PRO A 113 -3.42 -2.04 13.57
CA PRO A 113 -3.09 -0.67 13.22
C PRO A 113 -2.55 0.13 14.41
N SER A 114 -1.38 0.74 14.25
CA SER A 114 -0.68 1.44 15.34
C SER A 114 -1.13 2.90 15.49
N CYS A 115 -1.45 3.56 14.37
CA CYS A 115 -1.70 5.00 14.27
C CYS A 115 -3.03 5.27 13.56
N VAL A 116 -4.13 5.28 14.32
CA VAL A 116 -5.49 5.59 13.83
C VAL A 116 -6.16 6.59 14.77
N PRO A 117 -6.37 7.83 14.34
CA PRO A 117 -5.84 8.45 13.12
C PRO A 117 -4.32 8.63 13.18
N ALA A 118 -3.71 8.86 12.02
CA ALA A 118 -2.28 9.11 11.92
C ALA A 118 -1.87 10.40 12.65
N THR A 119 -2.70 11.45 12.57
CA THR A 119 -2.51 12.73 13.25
C THR A 119 -3.80 13.26 13.88
N ILE A 120 -3.66 14.26 14.77
CA ILE A 120 -4.80 15.03 15.33
C ILE A 120 -5.22 16.20 14.45
N PHE A 121 -4.52 16.44 13.34
CA PHE A 121 -4.73 17.58 12.43
C PHE A 121 -5.66 17.25 11.24
N GLU A 122 -6.44 16.19 11.38
CA GLU A 122 -7.39 15.70 10.37
C GLU A 122 -8.57 14.99 11.04
N THR A 123 -9.69 14.88 10.32
CA THR A 123 -10.85 14.13 10.80
C THR A 123 -10.84 12.74 10.17
N ALA A 124 -10.71 11.69 10.97
CA ALA A 124 -10.92 10.30 10.56
C ALA A 124 -12.31 9.81 10.98
N GLY A 125 -12.73 8.66 10.42
CA GLY A 125 -13.99 8.00 10.78
C GLY A 125 -13.93 7.29 12.13
N ALA A 126 -12.74 6.90 12.59
CA ALA A 126 -12.54 6.19 13.85
C ALA A 126 -11.19 6.54 14.49
N ALA A 127 -11.00 6.06 15.72
CA ALA A 127 -9.73 6.10 16.43
C ALA A 127 -9.51 4.76 17.16
N LEU A 128 -8.25 4.33 17.27
CA LEU A 128 -7.83 3.14 18.00
C LEU A 128 -6.84 3.53 19.11
N ASP A 129 -7.24 3.36 20.37
CA ASP A 129 -6.36 3.57 21.52
C ASP A 129 -5.50 2.32 21.84
N ALA A 130 -4.68 2.41 22.87
CA ALA A 130 -3.82 1.30 23.28
C ALA A 130 -4.62 0.05 23.76
N ASN A 131 -5.87 0.21 24.22
CA ASN A 131 -6.70 -0.92 24.64
C ASN A 131 -7.28 -1.65 23.42
N ASP A 132 -7.69 -0.91 22.39
CA ASP A 132 -8.16 -1.47 21.12
C ASP A 132 -7.04 -2.27 20.44
N VAL A 133 -5.84 -1.70 20.41
CA VAL A 133 -4.65 -2.35 19.85
C VAL A 133 -4.26 -3.60 20.66
N ASP A 134 -4.31 -3.56 22.01
CA ASP A 134 -4.08 -4.75 22.86
C ASP A 134 -5.12 -5.85 22.56
N ALA A 135 -6.39 -5.48 22.40
CA ALA A 135 -7.45 -6.43 22.03
C ALA A 135 -7.24 -7.07 20.64
N LEU A 136 -6.78 -6.29 19.64
CA LEU A 136 -6.40 -6.83 18.34
C LEU A 136 -5.21 -7.78 18.46
N LEU A 137 -4.15 -7.39 19.16
CA LEU A 137 -2.94 -8.19 19.31
C LEU A 137 -3.16 -9.53 20.04
N GLN A 138 -4.27 -9.71 20.77
CA GLN A 138 -4.64 -11.01 21.36
C GLN A 138 -5.12 -12.01 20.30
N LYS A 139 -5.61 -11.56 19.15
CA LYS A 139 -6.17 -12.45 18.11
C LYS A 139 -5.06 -13.23 17.41
N LYS A 140 -5.36 -14.45 16.98
CA LYS A 140 -4.42 -15.32 16.23
C LYS A 140 -4.17 -14.81 14.81
N GLU A 141 -5.17 -14.18 14.22
CA GLU A 141 -5.13 -13.60 12.88
C GLU A 141 -4.22 -12.39 12.80
N ILE A 142 -4.07 -11.66 13.90
CA ILE A 142 -3.17 -10.50 13.97
C ILE A 142 -1.77 -11.02 14.30
N LYS A 143 -0.81 -10.72 13.43
CA LYS A 143 0.55 -11.28 13.50
C LYS A 143 1.58 -10.30 14.06
N TYR A 144 1.34 -9.01 13.98
CA TYR A 144 2.28 -7.96 14.34
C TYR A 144 1.56 -6.66 14.71
N LEU A 145 2.27 -5.71 15.27
CA LEU A 145 1.83 -4.31 15.36
C LEU A 145 2.25 -3.62 14.06
N SER A 146 1.30 -3.08 13.34
CA SER A 146 1.53 -2.44 12.06
C SER A 146 2.44 -1.23 12.17
N GLU A 147 2.82 -0.68 11.04
CA GLU A 147 3.81 0.38 10.93
C GLU A 147 3.61 1.53 11.93
N MET A 148 4.67 1.81 12.68
CA MET A 148 4.69 2.85 13.71
C MET A 148 5.06 4.21 13.07
N MET A 149 4.09 4.81 12.38
CA MET A 149 4.26 6.11 11.70
C MET A 149 4.53 7.25 12.68
N ASN A 150 4.00 7.17 13.91
CA ASN A 150 4.26 8.16 14.95
C ASN A 150 5.66 7.99 15.57
N PHE A 151 6.72 8.02 14.72
CA PHE A 151 8.09 7.96 15.23
C PHE A 151 8.45 9.15 16.14
N PRO A 152 7.92 10.39 15.96
CA PRO A 152 8.12 11.44 16.94
C PRO A 152 7.60 11.07 18.32
N GLY A 153 6.41 10.45 18.42
CA GLY A 153 5.86 9.95 19.67
C GLY A 153 6.75 8.90 20.34
N VAL A 154 7.34 7.98 19.57
CA VAL A 154 8.34 7.03 20.07
C VAL A 154 9.55 7.77 20.64
N LEU A 155 10.09 8.73 19.90
CA LEU A 155 11.29 9.48 20.29
C LEU A 155 11.07 10.39 21.51
N HIS A 156 9.88 10.93 21.67
CA HIS A 156 9.52 11.80 22.79
C HIS A 156 8.86 11.07 23.97
N GLY A 157 8.60 9.76 23.82
CA GLY A 157 8.07 8.94 24.90
C GLY A 157 6.57 9.09 25.12
N ASP A 158 5.79 9.22 24.06
CA ASP A 158 4.33 9.25 24.13
C ASP A 158 3.79 8.00 24.79
N VAL A 159 2.91 8.18 25.79
CA VAL A 159 2.46 7.10 26.66
C VAL A 159 1.58 6.09 25.92
N ASP A 160 0.72 6.55 24.99
CA ASP A 160 -0.18 5.66 24.24
C ASP A 160 0.63 4.85 23.21
N VAL A 161 1.54 5.50 22.50
CA VAL A 161 2.46 4.85 21.55
C VAL A 161 3.29 3.77 22.24
N LEU A 162 3.89 4.09 23.39
CA LEU A 162 4.71 3.11 24.12
C LEU A 162 3.89 1.95 24.69
N LYS A 163 2.61 2.16 25.09
CA LYS A 163 1.71 1.09 25.49
C LYS A 163 1.39 0.14 24.34
N LYS A 164 1.14 0.66 23.12
CA LYS A 164 0.90 -0.16 21.92
C LYS A 164 2.11 -1.05 21.62
N ILE A 165 3.33 -0.50 21.65
CA ILE A 165 4.58 -1.26 21.48
C ILE A 165 4.74 -2.31 22.60
N ALA A 166 4.44 -1.95 23.86
CA ALA A 166 4.52 -2.87 24.97
C ALA A 166 3.53 -4.05 24.82
N SER A 167 2.33 -3.80 24.29
CA SER A 167 1.35 -4.85 23.98
C SER A 167 1.87 -5.83 22.93
N ALA A 168 2.49 -5.35 21.85
CA ALA A 168 3.11 -6.23 20.86
C ALA A 168 4.19 -7.13 21.49
N LYS A 169 5.06 -6.56 22.32
CA LYS A 169 6.08 -7.31 23.07
C LYS A 169 5.45 -8.36 24.01
N LYS A 170 4.38 -8.01 24.72
CA LYS A 170 3.63 -8.91 25.62
C LYS A 170 3.15 -10.18 24.89
N TYR A 171 2.71 -10.05 23.64
CA TYR A 171 2.23 -11.16 22.80
C TYR A 171 3.32 -11.77 21.91
N ASN A 172 4.58 -11.37 22.07
CA ASN A 172 5.72 -11.84 21.28
C ASN A 172 5.51 -11.67 19.76
N LYS A 173 4.93 -10.51 19.37
CA LYS A 173 4.68 -10.09 18.00
C LYS A 173 5.65 -8.98 17.60
N PRO A 174 6.18 -8.98 16.38
CA PRO A 174 7.04 -7.91 15.89
C PRO A 174 6.28 -6.58 15.79
N VAL A 175 7.04 -5.49 15.71
CA VAL A 175 6.53 -4.14 15.47
C VAL A 175 7.17 -3.62 14.20
N ASP A 176 6.36 -3.24 13.24
CA ASP A 176 6.83 -2.63 12.01
C ASP A 176 7.04 -1.13 12.16
N GLY A 177 7.91 -0.60 11.34
CA GLY A 177 8.28 0.80 11.34
C GLY A 177 7.96 1.52 10.03
N HIS A 178 7.84 2.84 10.18
CA HIS A 178 7.68 3.82 9.12
C HIS A 178 8.39 5.09 9.59
N ALA A 179 9.63 5.28 9.17
CA ALA A 179 10.46 6.37 9.69
C ALA A 179 11.35 6.97 8.60
N PRO A 180 10.75 7.67 7.60
CA PRO A 180 11.49 8.27 6.50
C PRO A 180 12.51 9.29 7.01
N GLY A 181 13.74 9.19 6.49
CA GLY A 181 14.84 10.11 6.82
C GLY A 181 15.43 9.95 8.22
N LEU A 182 14.94 9.03 9.05
CA LEU A 182 15.45 8.84 10.41
C LEU A 182 16.80 8.12 10.39
N ARG A 183 17.84 8.76 10.95
CA ARG A 183 19.23 8.30 10.87
C ARG A 183 19.97 8.34 12.22
N GLY A 184 21.11 7.64 12.29
CA GLY A 184 22.06 7.72 13.39
C GLY A 184 21.45 7.41 14.76
N LYS A 185 21.68 8.30 15.76
CA LYS A 185 21.21 8.09 17.15
C LYS A 185 19.69 8.08 17.28
N THR A 186 18.96 8.82 16.45
CA THR A 186 17.49 8.84 16.47
C THR A 186 16.92 7.56 15.90
N ALA A 187 17.48 7.04 14.80
CA ALA A 187 17.14 5.71 14.29
C ALA A 187 17.43 4.62 15.34
N LYS A 188 18.59 4.68 16.00
CA LYS A 188 18.93 3.75 17.08
C LYS A 188 17.88 3.78 18.20
N LYS A 189 17.46 4.96 18.66
CA LYS A 189 16.44 5.10 19.72
C LYS A 189 15.10 4.51 19.31
N TYR A 190 14.69 4.72 18.07
CA TYR A 190 13.47 4.16 17.49
C TYR A 190 13.51 2.62 17.47
N ILE A 191 14.61 2.04 17.01
CA ILE A 191 14.84 0.59 16.96
C ILE A 191 14.88 0.00 18.39
N GLU A 192 15.57 0.64 19.34
CA GLU A 192 15.65 0.20 20.74
C GLU A 192 14.30 0.22 21.46
N ALA A 193 13.31 1.03 20.98
CA ALA A 193 11.94 0.97 21.46
C ALA A 193 11.26 -0.36 21.09
N GLY A 194 11.79 -1.10 20.10
CA GLY A 194 11.36 -2.43 19.71
C GLY A 194 10.79 -2.53 18.31
N ILE A 195 10.96 -1.49 17.50
CA ILE A 195 10.57 -1.48 16.08
C ILE A 195 11.63 -2.25 15.29
N SER A 196 11.19 -3.15 14.40
CA SER A 196 12.05 -4.17 13.80
C SER A 196 12.23 -4.07 12.29
N THR A 197 11.39 -3.29 11.60
CA THR A 197 11.41 -3.13 10.13
C THR A 197 11.31 -1.67 9.72
N ASP A 198 11.68 -1.36 8.47
CA ASP A 198 11.39 -0.08 7.82
C ASP A 198 11.36 -0.25 6.30
N HIS A 199 10.36 0.32 5.65
CA HIS A 199 10.19 0.33 4.19
C HIS A 199 10.36 1.73 3.57
N GLU A 200 10.62 2.76 4.41
CA GLU A 200 10.68 4.17 4.00
C GLU A 200 12.09 4.70 3.69
N CYS A 201 13.11 3.84 3.68
CA CYS A 201 14.44 4.28 3.30
C CYS A 201 14.50 4.70 1.84
N PHE A 202 14.92 5.94 1.57
CA PHE A 202 15.09 6.48 0.22
C PHE A 202 16.51 6.41 -0.30
N THR A 203 17.51 6.20 0.57
CA THR A 203 18.93 6.10 0.21
C THR A 203 19.58 4.89 0.85
N ALA A 204 20.65 4.39 0.21
CA ALA A 204 21.45 3.30 0.74
C ALA A 204 22.10 3.64 2.10
N GLU A 205 22.52 4.90 2.29
CA GLU A 205 23.12 5.35 3.54
C GLU A 205 22.11 5.33 4.70
N GLU A 206 20.86 5.69 4.44
CA GLU A 206 19.80 5.60 5.43
C GLU A 206 19.53 4.15 5.82
N ALA A 207 19.41 3.26 4.83
CA ALA A 207 19.22 1.84 5.06
C ALA A 207 20.39 1.21 5.85
N LEU A 208 21.65 1.54 5.50
CA LEU A 208 22.84 1.08 6.22
C LEU A 208 22.85 1.56 7.68
N ASP A 209 22.45 2.80 7.95
CA ASP A 209 22.32 3.32 9.32
C ASP A 209 21.32 2.51 10.14
N LYS A 210 20.22 2.02 9.54
CA LYS A 210 19.22 1.20 10.23
C LYS A 210 19.65 -0.26 10.36
N LEU A 211 20.24 -0.83 9.30
CA LEU A 211 20.77 -2.21 9.28
C LEU A 211 21.82 -2.44 10.37
N GLN A 212 22.75 -1.48 10.60
CA GLN A 212 23.78 -1.61 11.63
C GLN A 212 23.21 -1.72 13.06
N TYR A 213 21.99 -1.24 13.30
CA TYR A 213 21.29 -1.36 14.59
C TYR A 213 20.35 -2.57 14.63
N GLY A 214 20.37 -3.42 13.61
CA GLY A 214 19.64 -4.69 13.57
C GLY A 214 18.22 -4.64 12.99
N MET A 215 17.81 -3.53 12.37
CA MET A 215 16.55 -3.39 11.67
C MET A 215 16.53 -4.21 10.37
N GLN A 216 15.39 -4.78 10.01
CA GLN A 216 15.16 -5.34 8.68
C GLN A 216 14.74 -4.22 7.74
N ILE A 217 15.21 -4.23 6.50
CA ILE A 217 14.85 -3.23 5.49
C ILE A 217 14.02 -3.87 4.39
N LEU A 218 12.89 -3.24 4.07
CA LEU A 218 12.01 -3.68 3.01
C LEU A 218 12.26 -2.85 1.75
N ILE A 219 12.53 -3.55 0.65
CA ILE A 219 12.61 -2.95 -0.69
C ILE A 219 11.19 -2.88 -1.22
N ARG A 220 10.72 -1.65 -1.47
CA ARG A 220 9.36 -1.30 -1.83
C ARG A 220 9.21 -0.95 -3.30
N GLU A 221 8.17 -1.51 -3.94
CA GLU A 221 7.73 -1.18 -5.31
C GLU A 221 6.22 -1.00 -5.37
N GLY A 222 5.75 0.10 -4.82
CA GLY A 222 4.36 0.55 -4.95
C GLY A 222 4.05 1.09 -6.35
N SER A 223 2.83 1.59 -6.54
CA SER A 223 2.47 2.24 -7.82
C SER A 223 3.08 3.63 -7.99
N ALA A 224 3.37 4.33 -6.89
CA ALA A 224 4.05 5.62 -6.90
C ALA A 224 5.36 5.60 -6.09
N ALA A 225 5.32 5.22 -4.83
CA ALA A 225 6.49 5.24 -3.95
C ALA A 225 7.39 4.00 -4.20
N LYS A 226 8.65 4.24 -4.55
CA LYS A 226 9.58 3.20 -4.98
C LYS A 226 10.99 3.47 -4.45
N ASN A 227 11.63 2.44 -3.90
CA ASN A 227 13.01 2.55 -3.42
C ASN A 227 13.93 1.41 -3.93
N PHE A 228 13.43 0.57 -4.84
CA PHE A 228 14.17 -0.58 -5.36
C PHE A 228 15.56 -0.20 -5.88
N ASP A 229 15.65 0.76 -6.81
CA ASP A 229 16.93 1.11 -7.44
C ASP A 229 17.91 1.76 -6.46
N ALA A 230 17.44 2.37 -5.38
CA ALA A 230 18.28 2.94 -4.33
C ALA A 230 18.86 1.87 -3.39
N LEU A 231 18.17 0.75 -3.18
CA LEU A 231 18.49 -0.20 -2.13
C LEU A 231 18.95 -1.57 -2.61
N ILE A 232 18.67 -1.94 -3.87
CA ILE A 232 18.89 -3.31 -4.35
C ILE A 232 20.33 -3.79 -4.23
N ASP A 233 21.30 -2.91 -4.44
CA ASP A 233 22.72 -3.26 -4.37
C ASP A 233 23.15 -3.68 -2.95
N LEU A 234 22.43 -3.24 -1.91
CA LEU A 234 22.69 -3.67 -0.52
C LEU A 234 22.43 -5.17 -0.32
N MET A 235 21.66 -5.82 -1.17
CA MET A 235 21.44 -7.26 -1.11
C MET A 235 22.71 -8.08 -1.38
N HIS A 236 23.74 -7.52 -1.97
CA HIS A 236 25.03 -8.22 -2.11
C HIS A 236 25.59 -8.62 -0.75
N ASP A 237 25.42 -7.78 0.29
CA ASP A 237 26.02 -7.98 1.60
C ASP A 237 25.01 -8.19 2.74
N HIS A 238 23.75 -7.76 2.56
CA HIS A 238 22.72 -7.71 3.62
C HIS A 238 21.43 -8.46 3.28
N ALA A 239 21.45 -9.39 2.32
CA ALA A 239 20.23 -10.12 1.90
C ALA A 239 19.50 -10.84 3.05
N ASP A 240 20.23 -11.25 4.10
CA ASP A 240 19.66 -11.88 5.30
C ASP A 240 18.79 -10.95 6.15
N LYS A 241 18.86 -9.64 5.89
CA LYS A 241 18.10 -8.58 6.58
C LYS A 241 17.23 -7.74 5.65
N MET A 242 16.99 -8.23 4.45
CA MET A 242 16.18 -7.51 3.47
C MET A 242 14.97 -8.35 3.04
N MET A 243 13.86 -7.70 2.75
CA MET A 243 12.60 -8.30 2.28
C MET A 243 12.06 -7.49 1.11
N PHE A 244 11.13 -8.06 0.35
CA PHE A 244 10.41 -7.35 -0.72
C PHE A 244 8.98 -7.04 -0.30
N CYS A 245 8.48 -5.87 -0.70
CA CYS A 245 7.11 -5.47 -0.45
C CYS A 245 6.53 -4.63 -1.59
N SER A 246 5.21 -4.57 -1.66
CA SER A 246 4.50 -3.73 -2.62
C SER A 246 3.98 -2.43 -2.03
N ASP A 247 3.72 -2.39 -0.73
CA ASP A 247 3.14 -1.22 -0.05
C ASP A 247 1.83 -0.76 -0.71
N ASP A 248 1.73 0.46 -1.22
CA ASP A 248 0.58 0.99 -1.96
C ASP A 248 0.62 0.57 -3.42
N LYS A 249 -0.11 -0.48 -3.77
CA LYS A 249 -0.16 -1.00 -5.13
C LYS A 249 -1.56 -0.96 -5.71
N HIS A 250 -1.75 -0.20 -6.78
CA HIS A 250 -3.00 -0.07 -7.50
C HIS A 250 -3.37 -1.34 -8.29
N PRO A 251 -4.66 -1.56 -8.61
CA PRO A 251 -5.11 -2.83 -9.17
C PRO A 251 -4.58 -3.11 -10.58
N ASP A 252 -4.36 -2.10 -11.41
CA ASP A 252 -3.74 -2.23 -12.72
C ASP A 252 -2.30 -2.76 -12.63
N SER A 253 -1.50 -2.17 -11.74
CA SER A 253 -0.13 -2.62 -11.48
C SER A 253 -0.08 -4.04 -10.87
N LEU A 254 -1.09 -4.42 -10.07
CA LEU A 254 -1.19 -5.77 -9.51
C LEU A 254 -1.51 -6.82 -10.58
N VAL A 255 -2.29 -6.46 -11.60
CA VAL A 255 -2.56 -7.34 -12.75
C VAL A 255 -1.29 -7.59 -13.58
N GLU A 256 -0.41 -6.60 -13.69
CA GLU A 256 0.85 -6.72 -14.43
C GLU A 256 1.87 -7.62 -13.72
N GLY A 257 1.91 -7.59 -12.39
CA GLY A 257 2.83 -8.38 -11.59
C GLY A 257 2.87 -7.96 -10.12
N HIS A 258 3.55 -8.77 -9.33
CA HIS A 258 3.67 -8.58 -7.89
C HIS A 258 5.14 -8.78 -7.46
N ILE A 259 5.41 -9.55 -6.39
CA ILE A 259 6.76 -9.83 -5.89
C ILE A 259 7.66 -10.49 -6.94
N ASN A 260 7.10 -11.25 -7.88
CA ASN A 260 7.84 -11.83 -8.99
C ASN A 260 8.62 -10.79 -9.82
N LEU A 261 8.06 -9.57 -10.01
CA LEU A 261 8.75 -8.51 -10.75
C LEU A 261 9.96 -7.95 -9.99
N LEU A 262 9.90 -7.90 -8.65
CA LEU A 262 11.06 -7.53 -7.84
C LEU A 262 12.15 -8.59 -7.94
N CYS A 263 11.76 -9.87 -7.95
CA CYS A 263 12.70 -10.98 -8.14
C CYS A 263 13.38 -10.90 -9.51
N GLU A 264 12.61 -10.70 -10.60
CA GLU A 264 13.12 -10.51 -11.97
C GLU A 264 14.14 -9.38 -12.03
N ARG A 265 13.77 -8.19 -11.53
CA ARG A 265 14.65 -7.02 -11.54
C ARG A 265 15.90 -7.23 -10.69
N ALA A 266 15.79 -7.91 -9.54
CA ALA A 266 16.92 -8.17 -8.66
C ALA A 266 17.96 -9.08 -9.33
N VAL A 267 17.52 -10.16 -9.99
CA VAL A 267 18.43 -11.04 -10.75
C VAL A 267 19.02 -10.30 -11.94
N ALA A 268 18.25 -9.48 -12.65
CA ALA A 268 18.75 -8.65 -13.74
C ALA A 268 19.84 -7.63 -13.30
N LYS A 269 19.81 -7.20 -12.02
CA LYS A 269 20.87 -6.38 -11.38
C LYS A 269 22.06 -7.22 -10.88
N GLY A 270 22.07 -8.54 -11.10
CA GLY A 270 23.17 -9.43 -10.73
C GLY A 270 23.13 -9.94 -9.29
N ILE A 271 22.01 -9.78 -8.59
CA ILE A 271 21.82 -10.37 -7.26
C ILE A 271 21.67 -11.89 -7.40
N ASP A 272 22.41 -12.65 -6.58
CA ASP A 272 22.33 -14.11 -6.54
C ASP A 272 20.90 -14.59 -6.27
N VAL A 273 20.42 -15.59 -7.04
CA VAL A 273 19.04 -16.06 -6.97
C VAL A 273 18.64 -16.54 -5.57
N PHE A 274 19.54 -17.17 -4.83
CA PHE A 274 19.24 -17.63 -3.47
C PHE A 274 19.08 -16.46 -2.49
N LYS A 275 19.80 -15.35 -2.69
CA LYS A 275 19.61 -14.10 -1.93
C LYS A 275 18.26 -13.47 -2.27
N VAL A 276 17.87 -13.47 -3.56
CA VAL A 276 16.55 -12.99 -4.00
C VAL A 276 15.43 -13.81 -3.36
N LEU A 277 15.51 -15.14 -3.43
CA LEU A 277 14.51 -16.02 -2.82
C LEU A 277 14.51 -15.95 -1.29
N GLN A 278 15.67 -15.70 -0.67
CA GLN A 278 15.74 -15.44 0.77
C GLN A 278 14.90 -14.22 1.15
N ALA A 279 15.01 -13.11 0.41
CA ALA A 279 14.24 -11.89 0.65
C ALA A 279 12.75 -12.04 0.29
N ALA A 280 12.41 -12.79 -0.76
CA ALA A 280 11.05 -12.97 -1.24
C ALA A 280 10.22 -14.01 -0.47
N CYS A 281 10.89 -14.98 0.21
CA CYS A 281 10.20 -16.12 0.80
C CYS A 281 10.61 -16.37 2.26
N ILE A 282 11.92 -16.46 2.54
CA ILE A 282 12.44 -16.96 3.82
C ILE A 282 12.36 -15.90 4.91
N ASN A 283 12.95 -14.73 4.66
CA ASN A 283 13.06 -13.66 5.66
C ASN A 283 11.69 -13.23 6.20
N PRO A 284 10.65 -12.96 5.36
CA PRO A 284 9.35 -12.58 5.89
C PRO A 284 8.69 -13.71 6.69
N ALA A 285 8.78 -14.97 6.22
CA ALA A 285 8.21 -16.10 6.95
C ALA A 285 8.81 -16.25 8.35
N LEU A 286 10.13 -16.09 8.48
CA LEU A 286 10.84 -16.23 9.75
C LEU A 286 10.65 -15.00 10.66
N HIS A 287 10.73 -13.78 10.10
CA HIS A 287 10.60 -12.54 10.86
C HIS A 287 9.22 -12.40 11.53
N TYR A 288 8.16 -12.60 10.76
CA TYR A 288 6.79 -12.50 11.24
C TYR A 288 6.24 -13.82 11.82
N LYS A 289 7.05 -14.89 11.83
CA LYS A 289 6.66 -16.22 12.32
C LYS A 289 5.40 -16.73 11.62
N LEU A 290 5.37 -16.61 10.30
CA LEU A 290 4.20 -16.93 9.49
C LEU A 290 4.02 -18.44 9.35
N ASP A 291 2.77 -18.88 9.27
CA ASP A 291 2.41 -20.26 8.92
C ASP A 291 2.42 -20.42 7.38
N VAL A 292 3.59 -20.23 6.79
CA VAL A 292 3.86 -20.38 5.35
C VAL A 292 4.93 -21.43 5.16
N GLY A 293 4.67 -22.38 4.27
CA GLY A 293 5.62 -23.45 3.97
C GLY A 293 6.83 -22.95 3.18
N LEU A 294 8.00 -23.47 3.51
CA LEU A 294 9.29 -23.11 2.90
C LEU A 294 9.91 -24.28 2.15
N LEU A 295 9.06 -25.13 1.56
CA LEU A 295 9.41 -26.29 0.74
C LEU A 295 10.22 -27.36 1.48
N ARG A 296 9.90 -27.61 2.76
CA ARG A 296 10.53 -28.64 3.60
C ARG A 296 9.51 -29.70 4.00
N THR A 297 9.98 -30.91 4.26
CA THR A 297 9.15 -31.97 4.83
C THR A 297 8.48 -31.52 6.13
N GLY A 298 7.16 -31.67 6.23
CA GLY A 298 6.32 -31.26 7.33
C GLY A 298 5.74 -29.85 7.24
N ASP A 299 6.29 -28.99 6.38
CA ASP A 299 5.75 -27.66 6.13
C ASP A 299 4.37 -27.74 5.43
N ALA A 300 3.59 -26.67 5.51
CA ALA A 300 2.44 -26.47 4.64
C ALA A 300 2.89 -26.51 3.16
N ALA A 301 2.07 -27.09 2.29
CA ALA A 301 2.39 -27.18 0.87
C ALA A 301 2.07 -25.86 0.15
N ASP A 302 2.88 -24.82 0.45
CA ASP A 302 2.85 -23.48 -0.14
C ASP A 302 4.05 -23.33 -1.05
N PHE A 303 3.89 -23.61 -2.31
CA PHE A 303 4.98 -23.55 -3.27
C PHE A 303 4.48 -23.12 -4.65
N ILE A 304 5.41 -22.67 -5.48
CA ILE A 304 5.13 -22.25 -6.85
C ILE A 304 6.01 -23.01 -7.83
N VAL A 305 5.53 -23.08 -9.05
CA VAL A 305 6.29 -23.59 -10.19
C VAL A 305 6.51 -22.42 -11.14
N VAL A 306 7.79 -22.09 -11.39
CA VAL A 306 8.18 -21.02 -12.32
C VAL A 306 8.90 -21.58 -13.53
N GLU A 307 8.82 -20.86 -14.66
CA GLU A 307 9.47 -21.29 -15.91
C GLU A 307 11.00 -21.17 -15.83
N ASP A 308 11.49 -20.09 -15.23
CA ASP A 308 12.92 -19.78 -15.10
C ASP A 308 13.19 -18.78 -13.96
N PHE A 309 14.46 -18.48 -13.70
CA PHE A 309 14.91 -17.46 -12.75
C PHE A 309 15.27 -16.11 -13.43
N ILE A 310 14.91 -15.92 -14.69
CA ILE A 310 15.11 -14.65 -15.40
C ILE A 310 13.85 -13.80 -15.25
N HIS A 311 12.69 -14.37 -15.58
CA HIS A 311 11.41 -13.67 -15.57
C HIS A 311 10.50 -14.08 -14.41
N PHE A 312 10.83 -15.13 -13.69
CA PHE A 312 10.01 -15.66 -12.60
C PHE A 312 8.53 -15.83 -12.98
N LYS A 313 8.29 -16.21 -14.25
CA LYS A 313 6.93 -16.42 -14.72
C LYS A 313 6.34 -17.65 -14.07
N THR A 314 5.33 -17.40 -13.22
CA THR A 314 4.66 -18.46 -12.46
C THR A 314 3.71 -19.24 -13.35
N SER A 315 3.86 -20.55 -13.40
CA SER A 315 2.96 -21.45 -14.11
C SER A 315 1.95 -22.12 -13.18
N GLN A 316 2.29 -22.38 -11.92
CA GLN A 316 1.37 -22.95 -10.92
C GLN A 316 1.66 -22.36 -9.54
N THR A 317 0.60 -22.13 -8.75
CA THR A 317 0.68 -21.71 -7.36
C THR A 317 -0.15 -22.65 -6.49
N TYR A 318 0.48 -23.18 -5.46
CA TYR A 318 -0.15 -24.05 -4.47
C TYR A 318 -0.14 -23.40 -3.09
N ILE A 319 -1.28 -23.45 -2.40
CA ILE A 319 -1.43 -22.99 -1.01
C ILE A 319 -2.10 -24.10 -0.21
N ASN A 320 -1.46 -24.56 0.87
CA ASN A 320 -1.89 -25.73 1.64
C ASN A 320 -2.21 -26.94 0.72
N GLY A 321 -1.42 -27.15 -0.32
CA GLY A 321 -1.59 -28.23 -1.29
C GLY A 321 -2.76 -28.07 -2.26
N VAL A 322 -3.46 -26.94 -2.24
CA VAL A 322 -4.52 -26.61 -3.20
C VAL A 322 -3.92 -25.80 -4.34
N LEU A 323 -4.15 -26.22 -5.58
CA LEU A 323 -3.78 -25.46 -6.78
C LEU A 323 -4.72 -24.24 -6.87
N VAL A 324 -4.19 -23.03 -6.66
CA VAL A 324 -4.95 -21.78 -6.61
C VAL A 324 -4.76 -20.91 -7.84
N ALA A 325 -3.71 -21.15 -8.63
CA ALA A 325 -3.51 -20.50 -9.94
C ALA A 325 -2.76 -21.44 -10.89
N GLU A 326 -3.08 -21.35 -12.18
CA GLU A 326 -2.43 -22.08 -13.24
C GLU A 326 -2.40 -21.27 -14.55
N ASP A 327 -1.23 -21.20 -15.17
CA ASP A 327 -0.98 -20.55 -16.47
C ASP A 327 -1.61 -19.13 -16.58
N GLY A 328 -1.36 -18.29 -15.56
CA GLY A 328 -1.83 -16.92 -15.50
C GLY A 328 -3.32 -16.76 -15.18
N LYS A 329 -3.99 -17.83 -14.73
CA LYS A 329 -5.40 -17.82 -14.35
C LYS A 329 -5.57 -18.16 -12.88
N SER A 330 -6.28 -17.32 -12.14
CA SER A 330 -6.68 -17.64 -10.78
C SER A 330 -7.79 -18.72 -10.78
N LEU A 331 -7.64 -19.72 -9.93
CA LEU A 331 -8.65 -20.75 -9.67
C LEU A 331 -9.45 -20.45 -8.39
N ILE A 332 -9.09 -19.38 -7.67
CA ILE A 332 -9.83 -18.89 -6.50
C ILE A 332 -11.19 -18.36 -6.96
N LYS A 333 -12.24 -18.82 -6.29
CA LYS A 333 -13.58 -18.27 -6.43
C LYS A 333 -13.83 -17.35 -5.24
N ALA A 334 -14.03 -16.06 -5.50
CA ALA A 334 -14.41 -15.11 -4.47
C ALA A 334 -15.93 -14.91 -4.49
N GLU A 335 -16.52 -14.81 -3.32
CA GLU A 335 -17.90 -14.39 -3.15
C GLU A 335 -17.96 -12.87 -3.00
N LYS A 336 -19.04 -12.26 -3.48
CA LYS A 336 -19.23 -10.81 -3.36
C LYS A 336 -19.22 -10.40 -1.88
N ALA A 337 -18.30 -9.52 -1.51
CA ALA A 337 -18.17 -9.04 -0.14
C ALA A 337 -19.37 -8.19 0.29
N GLY A 338 -19.69 -8.24 1.57
CA GLY A 338 -20.63 -7.32 2.19
C GLY A 338 -20.11 -5.87 2.17
N LEU A 339 -20.96 -4.93 2.52
CA LEU A 339 -20.62 -3.51 2.58
C LEU A 339 -20.40 -3.10 4.04
N ILE A 340 -19.35 -2.31 4.26
CA ILE A 340 -19.10 -1.56 5.49
C ILE A 340 -18.61 -0.17 5.08
N ASN A 341 -19.13 0.89 5.69
CA ASN A 341 -18.70 2.25 5.38
C ASN A 341 -19.10 3.24 6.47
N GLN A 342 -18.38 4.36 6.55
CA GLN A 342 -18.78 5.57 7.25
C GLN A 342 -18.76 6.73 6.26
N PHE A 343 -19.94 7.12 5.80
CA PHE A 343 -20.09 8.16 4.79
C PHE A 343 -21.34 9.00 5.09
N ASN A 344 -21.13 10.24 5.52
CA ASN A 344 -22.18 11.18 5.87
C ASN A 344 -21.90 12.55 5.24
N CYS A 345 -21.87 12.59 3.91
CA CYS A 345 -21.57 13.78 3.13
C CYS A 345 -22.68 14.01 2.09
N ALA A 346 -23.32 15.17 2.13
CA ALA A 346 -24.29 15.59 1.14
C ALA A 346 -23.60 16.14 -0.13
N GLU A 347 -24.31 16.08 -1.27
CA GLU A 347 -23.85 16.71 -2.52
C GLU A 347 -23.55 18.19 -2.30
N LYS A 348 -22.54 18.69 -3.00
CA LYS A 348 -22.02 20.06 -2.92
C LYS A 348 -22.53 20.89 -4.09
N VAL A 349 -22.50 22.22 -3.92
CA VAL A 349 -22.80 23.18 -4.97
C VAL A 349 -21.53 23.91 -5.39
N VAL A 350 -21.47 24.43 -6.60
CA VAL A 350 -20.28 25.05 -7.18
C VAL A 350 -19.71 26.16 -6.29
N SER A 351 -20.58 26.96 -5.65
CA SER A 351 -20.15 28.05 -4.76
C SER A 351 -19.37 27.59 -3.52
N ASP A 352 -19.52 26.32 -3.10
CA ASP A 352 -18.80 25.77 -1.94
C ASP A 352 -17.28 25.70 -2.18
N PHE A 353 -16.87 25.64 -3.44
CA PHE A 353 -15.46 25.50 -3.85
C PHE A 353 -14.75 26.81 -4.11
N SER A 354 -15.47 27.94 -4.10
CA SER A 354 -14.85 29.24 -4.37
C SER A 354 -13.94 29.70 -3.22
N ILE A 355 -12.85 30.39 -3.59
CA ILE A 355 -11.91 31.04 -2.66
C ILE A 355 -12.00 32.54 -2.91
N ASN A 356 -12.42 33.33 -1.91
CA ASN A 356 -12.45 34.77 -2.00
C ASN A 356 -11.03 35.34 -1.89
N GLU A 357 -10.72 36.38 -2.66
CA GLU A 357 -9.40 37.02 -2.67
C GLU A 357 -9.01 37.59 -1.30
N ASN A 358 -9.96 38.22 -0.57
CA ASN A 358 -9.75 38.87 0.75
C ASN A 358 -8.47 39.74 0.85
N GLY A 359 -8.03 40.31 -0.30
CA GLY A 359 -6.81 41.11 -0.38
C GLY A 359 -5.50 40.32 -0.48
N ALA A 360 -5.55 39.00 -0.63
CA ALA A 360 -4.37 38.15 -0.80
C ALA A 360 -3.69 38.42 -2.14
N LYS A 361 -2.40 38.81 -2.10
CA LYS A 361 -1.56 38.99 -3.30
C LYS A 361 -0.80 37.74 -3.67
N GLU A 362 -0.51 36.90 -2.71
CA GLU A 362 0.23 35.64 -2.83
C GLU A 362 -0.55 34.51 -2.16
N ILE A 363 -0.31 33.29 -2.64
CA ILE A 363 -0.90 32.06 -2.12
C ILE A 363 0.18 31.02 -1.91
N PHE A 364 -0.01 30.17 -0.93
CA PHE A 364 0.79 28.95 -0.79
C PHE A 364 0.30 27.86 -1.76
N VAL A 365 1.24 27.13 -2.32
CA VAL A 365 0.98 26.05 -3.28
C VAL A 365 1.75 24.80 -2.86
N ILE A 366 1.06 23.68 -2.82
CA ILE A 366 1.67 22.37 -2.64
C ILE A 366 2.33 21.99 -3.97
N GLU A 367 3.64 21.83 -4.01
CA GLU A 367 4.31 21.31 -5.20
C GLU A 367 4.43 19.79 -5.10
N ALA A 368 3.62 19.07 -5.86
CA ALA A 368 3.70 17.62 -5.99
C ALA A 368 4.97 17.21 -6.75
N MET A 369 5.59 16.11 -6.34
CA MET A 369 6.78 15.55 -6.97
C MET A 369 6.46 14.15 -7.51
N GLU A 370 6.74 13.93 -8.80
CA GLU A 370 6.50 12.65 -9.46
C GLU A 370 7.17 11.49 -8.70
N GLY A 371 6.38 10.46 -8.37
CA GLY A 371 6.89 9.26 -7.70
C GLY A 371 7.35 9.45 -6.24
N GLN A 372 7.02 10.59 -5.62
CA GLN A 372 7.43 10.93 -4.26
C GLN A 372 6.21 11.16 -3.35
N LEU A 373 6.36 10.84 -2.07
CA LEU A 373 5.40 11.21 -1.02
C LEU A 373 5.63 12.65 -0.52
N ILE A 374 6.89 13.07 -0.54
CA ILE A 374 7.32 14.42 -0.13
C ILE A 374 6.79 15.46 -1.12
N THR A 375 6.43 16.62 -0.62
CA THR A 375 6.04 17.79 -1.42
C THR A 375 6.98 18.95 -1.15
N ASN A 376 6.92 20.01 -1.96
CA ASN A 376 7.54 21.29 -1.61
C ASN A 376 6.46 22.33 -1.26
N LYS A 377 6.89 23.37 -0.55
CA LYS A 377 6.08 24.55 -0.25
C LYS A 377 6.50 25.70 -1.16
N LEU A 378 5.59 26.15 -2.02
CA LEU A 378 5.81 27.30 -2.89
C LEU A 378 4.95 28.49 -2.44
N THR A 379 5.43 29.71 -2.71
CA THR A 379 4.65 30.95 -2.62
C THR A 379 4.59 31.56 -4.01
N VAL A 380 3.39 31.80 -4.52
CA VAL A 380 3.18 32.35 -5.85
C VAL A 380 2.17 33.48 -5.83
N LYS A 381 2.20 34.34 -6.86
CA LYS A 381 1.21 35.42 -7.01
C LYS A 381 -0.18 34.84 -7.28
N ALA A 382 -1.19 35.31 -6.54
CA ALA A 382 -2.58 34.92 -6.76
C ALA A 382 -3.10 35.45 -8.10
N ILE A 383 -3.82 34.59 -8.84
CA ILE A 383 -4.60 35.05 -10.00
C ILE A 383 -6.03 35.28 -9.53
N VAL A 384 -6.48 36.52 -9.69
CA VAL A 384 -7.81 36.94 -9.22
C VAL A 384 -8.71 37.24 -10.41
N PHE A 385 -9.92 36.72 -10.36
CA PHE A 385 -10.99 37.01 -11.28
C PHE A 385 -12.33 37.13 -10.55
N ASN A 386 -13.03 38.23 -10.71
CA ASN A 386 -14.30 38.55 -10.01
C ASN A 386 -14.22 38.30 -8.49
N ASP A 387 -13.24 38.92 -7.83
CA ASP A 387 -12.97 38.82 -6.40
C ASP A 387 -12.71 37.39 -5.87
N LYS A 388 -12.36 36.45 -6.77
CA LYS A 388 -12.04 35.08 -6.41
C LYS A 388 -10.66 34.70 -6.91
N ILE A 389 -9.94 33.90 -6.13
CA ILE A 389 -8.69 33.29 -6.56
C ILE A 389 -9.03 32.04 -7.40
N ILE A 390 -8.49 32.00 -8.61
CA ILE A 390 -8.73 30.93 -9.58
C ILE A 390 -7.44 30.15 -9.89
N SER A 391 -7.60 28.96 -10.47
CA SER A 391 -6.48 28.16 -10.98
C SER A 391 -5.75 28.88 -12.11
N ASP A 392 -4.44 28.65 -12.21
CA ASP A 392 -3.55 29.08 -13.29
C ASP A 392 -3.08 27.86 -14.09
N THR A 393 -3.90 27.43 -15.04
CA THR A 393 -3.60 26.25 -15.87
C THR A 393 -2.35 26.42 -16.73
N ALA A 394 -2.01 27.67 -17.10
CA ALA A 394 -0.82 27.95 -17.88
C ALA A 394 0.49 27.66 -17.14
N ASN A 395 0.48 27.83 -15.81
CA ASN A 395 1.60 27.55 -14.92
C ASN A 395 1.41 26.25 -14.11
N ASP A 396 0.37 25.46 -14.43
CA ASP A 396 -0.01 24.22 -13.74
C ASP A 396 -0.22 24.44 -12.22
N ILE A 397 -0.89 25.51 -11.86
CA ILE A 397 -1.32 25.79 -10.47
C ILE A 397 -2.82 25.62 -10.40
N LEU A 398 -3.26 24.49 -9.83
CA LEU A 398 -4.64 24.06 -9.85
C LEU A 398 -5.24 24.12 -8.45
N LYS A 399 -6.54 24.36 -8.37
CA LYS A 399 -7.25 24.28 -7.08
C LYS A 399 -7.31 22.86 -6.60
N ILE A 400 -6.96 22.64 -5.32
CA ILE A 400 -7.11 21.38 -4.58
C ILE A 400 -8.03 21.60 -3.40
N VAL A 401 -8.87 20.62 -3.10
CA VAL A 401 -9.84 20.69 -2.02
C VAL A 401 -9.90 19.40 -1.25
N VAL A 402 -10.22 19.48 0.06
CA VAL A 402 -10.57 18.33 0.89
C VAL A 402 -11.95 18.56 1.51
N VAL A 403 -12.86 17.62 1.24
CA VAL A 403 -14.24 17.63 1.73
C VAL A 403 -14.38 16.55 2.80
N ASN A 404 -14.75 16.95 4.02
CA ASN A 404 -15.01 16.00 5.09
C ASN A 404 -16.20 15.08 4.72
N ARG A 405 -15.96 13.77 4.69
CA ARG A 405 -17.01 12.80 4.35
C ARG A 405 -17.77 12.25 5.56
N TYR A 406 -17.27 12.50 6.77
CA TYR A 406 -17.82 11.95 8.01
C TYR A 406 -18.86 12.85 8.66
N LYS A 407 -18.77 14.16 8.41
CA LYS A 407 -19.69 15.16 8.95
C LYS A 407 -19.81 16.38 8.02
N ASN A 408 -20.88 17.13 8.17
CA ASN A 408 -20.99 18.39 7.45
C ASN A 408 -20.02 19.41 8.06
N ALA A 409 -19.04 19.85 7.26
CA ALA A 409 -17.99 20.78 7.63
C ALA A 409 -17.66 21.71 6.45
N PRO A 410 -17.03 22.88 6.68
CA PRO A 410 -16.45 23.69 5.62
C PRO A 410 -15.47 22.88 4.77
N ILE A 411 -15.38 23.19 3.48
CA ILE A 411 -14.42 22.56 2.57
C ILE A 411 -13.07 23.25 2.75
N ALA A 412 -12.01 22.47 3.03
CA ALA A 412 -10.64 22.96 2.99
C ALA A 412 -10.20 23.14 1.54
N LYS A 413 -9.55 24.27 1.25
CA LYS A 413 -9.21 24.68 -0.12
C LYS A 413 -7.81 25.26 -0.16
N SER A 414 -7.03 24.88 -1.18
CA SER A 414 -5.69 25.40 -1.45
C SER A 414 -5.36 25.26 -2.93
N PHE A 415 -4.07 25.30 -3.26
CA PHE A 415 -3.57 25.13 -4.61
C PHE A 415 -2.45 24.09 -4.63
N VAL A 416 -2.36 23.38 -5.76
CA VAL A 416 -1.34 22.36 -6.01
C VAL A 416 -0.75 22.55 -7.39
N LYS A 417 0.52 22.18 -7.56
CA LYS A 417 1.26 22.24 -8.81
C LYS A 417 1.72 20.86 -9.24
N ASN A 418 1.99 20.70 -10.54
CA ASN A 418 2.52 19.51 -11.20
C ASN A 418 1.50 18.36 -11.38
N PHE A 419 0.21 18.68 -11.55
CA PHE A 419 -0.82 17.71 -11.97
C PHE A 419 -1.04 17.67 -13.47
N GLY A 420 -0.73 18.75 -14.19
CA GLY A 420 -0.79 18.86 -15.65
C GLY A 420 -2.19 18.99 -16.24
N LEU A 421 -3.27 18.99 -15.43
CA LEU A 421 -4.63 19.06 -15.96
C LEU A 421 -4.86 20.35 -16.73
N GLN A 422 -5.33 20.22 -17.98
CA GLN A 422 -5.67 21.35 -18.85
C GLN A 422 -7.18 21.63 -18.85
N GLN A 423 -8.00 20.66 -18.46
CA GLN A 423 -9.44 20.77 -18.33
C GLN A 423 -9.95 19.78 -17.29
N GLY A 424 -11.15 20.05 -16.73
CA GLY A 424 -11.84 19.12 -15.85
C GLY A 424 -11.24 19.03 -14.45
N ALA A 425 -11.57 17.93 -13.76
CA ALA A 425 -11.14 17.62 -12.40
C ALA A 425 -11.09 16.13 -12.15
N ILE A 426 -10.33 15.72 -11.14
CA ILE A 426 -10.36 14.37 -10.56
C ILE A 426 -10.66 14.45 -9.08
N ALA A 427 -11.33 13.41 -8.54
CA ALA A 427 -11.59 13.28 -7.10
C ALA A 427 -11.39 11.83 -6.64
N SER A 428 -11.09 11.66 -5.36
CA SER A 428 -10.86 10.37 -4.72
C SER A 428 -11.32 10.39 -3.27
N THR A 429 -11.87 9.27 -2.80
CA THR A 429 -12.01 8.98 -1.37
C THR A 429 -10.85 8.14 -0.82
N VAL A 430 -9.94 7.70 -1.68
CA VAL A 430 -8.64 7.17 -1.26
C VAL A 430 -7.72 8.37 -1.07
N ALA A 431 -7.57 8.82 0.17
CA ALA A 431 -6.81 10.02 0.54
C ALA A 431 -6.15 9.77 1.91
N HIS A 432 -4.92 9.32 1.86
CA HIS A 432 -4.17 8.87 3.04
C HIS A 432 -4.02 9.96 4.10
N ASP A 433 -4.27 9.65 5.41
CA ASP A 433 -4.76 8.35 5.90
C ASP A 433 -6.24 8.46 6.35
N SER A 434 -6.75 9.67 6.50
CA SER A 434 -8.11 9.91 7.01
C SER A 434 -9.22 9.62 6.00
N HIS A 435 -8.88 9.50 4.73
CA HIS A 435 -9.77 9.16 3.62
C HIS A 435 -10.97 10.08 3.44
N ASN A 436 -10.79 11.37 3.69
CA ASN A 436 -11.73 12.39 3.26
C ASN A 436 -11.75 12.48 1.73
N ILE A 437 -12.72 13.17 1.14
CA ILE A 437 -12.75 13.34 -0.32
C ILE A 437 -11.73 14.40 -0.70
N ILE A 438 -10.72 14.02 -1.48
CA ILE A 438 -9.76 14.95 -2.06
C ILE A 438 -10.04 15.15 -3.54
N ALA A 439 -9.92 16.39 -4.05
CA ALA A 439 -10.11 16.66 -5.47
C ALA A 439 -9.18 17.77 -5.96
N VAL A 440 -8.77 17.68 -7.22
CA VAL A 440 -8.00 18.71 -7.93
C VAL A 440 -8.64 18.99 -9.28
N GLY A 441 -8.68 20.26 -9.68
CA GLY A 441 -9.27 20.63 -10.97
C GLY A 441 -8.99 22.05 -11.41
N VAL A 442 -9.33 22.31 -12.66
CA VAL A 442 -9.07 23.59 -13.30
C VAL A 442 -10.07 24.69 -12.92
N ASP A 443 -11.27 24.30 -12.50
CA ASP A 443 -12.34 25.23 -12.09
C ASP A 443 -13.30 24.60 -11.06
N ASP A 444 -14.10 25.46 -10.40
CA ASP A 444 -15.02 25.09 -9.34
C ASP A 444 -16.14 24.16 -9.81
N GLU A 445 -16.59 24.32 -11.06
CA GLU A 445 -17.66 23.49 -11.64
C GLU A 445 -17.19 22.06 -11.87
N SER A 446 -16.00 21.89 -12.46
CA SER A 446 -15.40 20.57 -12.69
C SER A 446 -15.10 19.85 -11.38
N ILE A 447 -14.56 20.56 -10.37
CA ILE A 447 -14.32 20.00 -9.03
C ILE A 447 -15.63 19.55 -8.39
N CYS A 448 -16.69 20.40 -8.45
CA CYS A 448 -18.00 20.07 -7.91
C CYS A 448 -18.58 18.80 -8.55
N ARG A 449 -18.49 18.66 -9.87
CA ARG A 449 -18.94 17.46 -10.58
C ARG A 449 -18.15 16.22 -10.15
N ALA A 450 -16.81 16.29 -10.14
CA ALA A 450 -15.97 15.17 -9.73
C ALA A 450 -16.26 14.72 -8.28
N VAL A 451 -16.36 15.66 -7.34
CA VAL A 451 -16.69 15.40 -5.93
C VAL A 451 -18.07 14.75 -5.80
N ASN A 452 -19.09 15.28 -6.50
CA ASN A 452 -20.46 14.73 -6.41
C ASN A 452 -20.58 13.33 -7.02
N LEU A 453 -19.76 12.97 -8.01
CA LEU A 453 -19.70 11.61 -8.53
C LEU A 453 -19.29 10.60 -7.45
N VAL A 454 -18.26 10.90 -6.66
CA VAL A 454 -17.81 9.99 -5.57
C VAL A 454 -18.79 10.02 -4.39
N ILE A 455 -19.43 11.16 -4.10
CA ILE A 455 -20.48 11.25 -3.06
C ILE A 455 -21.65 10.32 -3.40
N LYS A 456 -22.14 10.33 -4.65
CA LYS A 456 -23.22 9.46 -5.12
C LYS A 456 -22.92 7.97 -4.99
N GLN A 457 -21.66 7.58 -5.14
CA GLN A 457 -21.18 6.21 -4.97
C GLN A 457 -20.87 5.84 -3.52
N GLN A 458 -20.95 6.79 -2.59
CA GLN A 458 -20.50 6.65 -1.20
C GLN A 458 -19.03 6.22 -1.10
N GLY A 459 -18.20 6.69 -2.02
CA GLY A 459 -16.78 6.41 -2.15
C GLY A 459 -16.40 6.00 -3.56
N GLY A 460 -15.17 6.33 -3.94
CA GLY A 460 -14.67 6.02 -5.28
C GLY A 460 -13.59 6.99 -5.74
N ILE A 461 -13.18 6.77 -6.97
CA ILE A 461 -12.37 7.72 -7.76
C ILE A 461 -13.19 8.19 -8.96
N SER A 462 -13.04 9.45 -9.34
CA SER A 462 -13.79 10.04 -10.45
C SER A 462 -12.93 10.98 -11.29
N ALA A 463 -13.34 11.14 -12.55
CA ALA A 463 -12.82 12.12 -13.48
C ALA A 463 -14.00 12.82 -14.17
N ALA A 464 -14.01 14.15 -14.17
CA ALA A 464 -15.06 14.99 -14.76
C ALA A 464 -14.44 15.98 -15.76
N GLY A 465 -14.67 15.75 -17.03
CA GLY A 465 -14.30 16.61 -18.15
C GLY A 465 -15.49 16.85 -19.04
N VAL A 466 -15.31 16.74 -20.36
CA VAL A 466 -16.43 16.68 -21.32
C VAL A 466 -17.27 15.42 -21.08
N LYS A 467 -16.60 14.32 -20.74
CA LYS A 467 -17.22 13.08 -20.24
C LYS A 467 -16.98 12.96 -18.74
N GLU A 468 -17.72 12.07 -18.08
CA GLU A 468 -17.57 11.73 -16.69
C GLU A 468 -17.33 10.23 -16.56
N MET A 469 -16.40 9.86 -15.68
CA MET A 469 -16.16 8.48 -15.28
C MET A 469 -16.07 8.38 -13.75
N VAL A 470 -16.52 7.24 -13.21
CA VAL A 470 -16.39 6.93 -11.78
C VAL A 470 -16.13 5.44 -11.61
N VAL A 471 -15.21 5.10 -10.71
CA VAL A 471 -15.02 3.75 -10.19
C VAL A 471 -15.51 3.76 -8.75
N GLY A 472 -16.63 3.08 -8.49
CA GLY A 472 -17.24 3.03 -7.16
C GLY A 472 -16.44 2.14 -6.20
N LEU A 473 -16.24 2.62 -4.98
CA LEU A 473 -15.53 1.93 -3.90
C LEU A 473 -16.44 1.88 -2.65
N PRO A 474 -17.53 1.10 -2.67
CA PRO A 474 -18.55 1.14 -1.62
C PRO A 474 -18.10 0.51 -0.29
N VAL A 475 -17.00 -0.23 -0.27
CA VAL A 475 -16.42 -0.80 0.95
C VAL A 475 -15.46 0.21 1.55
N ALA A 476 -15.88 0.84 2.62
CA ALA A 476 -15.19 1.90 3.35
C ALA A 476 -14.82 3.14 2.49
N GLY A 477 -15.36 3.26 1.28
CA GLY A 477 -14.91 4.28 0.31
C GLY A 477 -13.50 4.02 -0.23
N LEU A 478 -12.96 2.83 -0.05
CA LEU A 478 -11.58 2.44 -0.37
C LEU A 478 -11.53 1.28 -1.36
N MET A 479 -12.44 0.32 -1.24
CA MET A 479 -12.42 -0.93 -1.98
C MET A 479 -13.73 -1.18 -2.72
N SER A 480 -13.63 -1.83 -3.87
CA SER A 480 -14.76 -2.38 -4.61
C SER A 480 -15.07 -3.80 -4.13
N ASN A 481 -16.34 -4.18 -4.17
CA ASN A 481 -16.78 -5.56 -3.98
C ASN A 481 -17.17 -6.24 -5.32
N ASP A 482 -16.71 -5.69 -6.43
CA ASP A 482 -16.83 -6.28 -7.77
C ASP A 482 -15.61 -7.14 -8.11
N ASP A 483 -15.67 -7.84 -9.23
CA ASP A 483 -14.56 -8.66 -9.75
C ASP A 483 -13.27 -7.84 -9.93
N GLY A 484 -12.16 -8.32 -9.37
CA GLY A 484 -10.90 -7.58 -9.29
C GLY A 484 -10.29 -7.22 -10.65
N TYR A 485 -10.43 -8.09 -11.66
CA TYR A 485 -9.98 -7.77 -13.03
C TYR A 485 -10.83 -6.69 -13.68
N THR A 486 -12.14 -6.67 -13.38
CA THR A 486 -13.04 -5.59 -13.83
C THR A 486 -12.67 -4.27 -13.17
N VAL A 487 -12.36 -4.27 -11.87
CA VAL A 487 -11.90 -3.06 -11.15
C VAL A 487 -10.60 -2.55 -11.75
N ALA A 488 -9.63 -3.42 -12.02
CA ALA A 488 -8.36 -3.05 -12.65
C ALA A 488 -8.56 -2.45 -14.05
N ALA A 489 -9.42 -3.06 -14.87
CA ALA A 489 -9.75 -2.54 -16.20
C ALA A 489 -10.41 -1.15 -16.13
N ASN A 490 -11.34 -0.94 -15.19
CA ASN A 490 -12.00 0.34 -14.97
C ASN A 490 -11.01 1.41 -14.47
N TYR A 491 -10.08 1.02 -13.56
CA TYR A 491 -9.03 1.90 -13.10
C TYR A 491 -8.10 2.32 -14.24
N THR A 492 -7.68 1.37 -15.08
CA THR A 492 -6.89 1.66 -16.28
C THR A 492 -7.63 2.63 -17.23
N ALA A 493 -8.93 2.42 -17.44
CA ALA A 493 -9.74 3.27 -18.33
C ALA A 493 -9.87 4.70 -17.80
N ILE A 494 -10.15 4.88 -16.50
CA ILE A 494 -10.23 6.23 -15.90
C ILE A 494 -8.86 6.91 -15.88
N GLY A 495 -7.78 6.17 -15.57
CA GLY A 495 -6.41 6.69 -15.64
C GLY A 495 -6.02 7.17 -17.05
N LYS A 496 -6.42 6.42 -18.06
CA LYS A 496 -6.25 6.82 -19.48
C LYS A 496 -7.00 8.11 -19.79
N MET A 497 -8.27 8.23 -19.39
CA MET A 497 -9.05 9.45 -19.56
C MET A 497 -8.37 10.66 -18.89
N VAL A 498 -7.86 10.51 -17.67
CA VAL A 498 -7.19 11.59 -16.94
C VAL A 498 -5.93 12.06 -17.67
N LYS A 499 -5.17 11.16 -18.27
CA LYS A 499 -3.96 11.50 -19.03
C LYS A 499 -4.27 12.06 -20.41
N GLU A 500 -5.09 11.38 -21.20
CA GLU A 500 -5.30 11.71 -22.62
C GLU A 500 -6.35 12.80 -22.85
N GLU A 501 -7.43 12.83 -22.03
CA GLU A 501 -8.50 13.80 -22.20
C GLU A 501 -8.36 15.01 -21.26
N LEU A 502 -7.93 14.80 -19.98
CA LEU A 502 -7.78 15.91 -19.04
C LEU A 502 -6.37 16.52 -19.05
N GLY A 503 -5.36 15.84 -19.60
CA GLY A 503 -4.02 16.37 -19.83
C GLY A 503 -3.00 16.10 -18.71
N SER A 504 -3.32 15.26 -17.72
CA SER A 504 -2.38 14.95 -16.62
C SER A 504 -1.09 14.33 -17.14
N THR A 505 0.04 14.83 -16.62
CA THR A 505 1.38 14.35 -16.95
C THR A 505 1.90 13.30 -15.96
N LEU A 506 1.21 13.10 -14.84
CA LEU A 506 1.61 12.17 -13.78
C LEU A 506 1.45 10.70 -14.21
N ALA A 507 2.38 9.85 -13.79
CA ALA A 507 2.30 8.41 -14.02
C ALA A 507 1.10 7.79 -13.28
N ALA A 508 0.85 8.20 -12.01
CA ALA A 508 -0.22 7.72 -11.16
C ALA A 508 -1.01 8.89 -10.53
N PRO A 509 -1.86 9.61 -11.30
CA PRO A 509 -2.48 10.86 -10.83
C PRO A 509 -3.36 10.70 -9.60
N PHE A 510 -4.11 9.60 -9.45
CA PHE A 510 -4.94 9.34 -8.27
C PHE A 510 -4.11 9.02 -7.02
N MET A 511 -3.00 8.30 -7.16
CA MET A 511 -2.11 8.05 -6.02
C MET A 511 -1.38 9.32 -5.60
N THR A 512 -0.88 10.10 -6.53
CA THR A 512 -0.29 11.40 -6.22
C THR A 512 -1.30 12.31 -5.51
N LEU A 513 -2.57 12.34 -5.98
CA LEU A 513 -3.64 13.11 -5.34
C LEU A 513 -3.88 12.64 -3.89
N SER A 514 -3.91 11.34 -3.66
CA SER A 514 -4.10 10.74 -2.34
C SER A 514 -3.05 11.22 -1.32
N PHE A 515 -1.79 11.29 -1.73
CA PHE A 515 -0.69 11.73 -0.89
C PHE A 515 -0.65 13.24 -0.60
N MET A 516 -1.43 14.05 -1.30
CA MET A 516 -1.54 15.49 -0.99
C MET A 516 -2.26 15.74 0.35
N ALA A 517 -2.97 14.73 0.87
CA ALA A 517 -3.61 14.76 2.18
C ALA A 517 -2.80 14.04 3.29
N LEU A 518 -1.65 13.44 2.99
CA LEU A 518 -0.86 12.64 3.92
C LEU A 518 0.02 13.53 4.82
N LEU A 519 -0.53 13.93 5.98
CA LEU A 519 0.07 14.94 6.86
C LEU A 519 1.35 14.48 7.58
N VAL A 520 1.55 13.18 7.73
CA VAL A 520 2.76 12.62 8.38
C VAL A 520 4.01 12.74 7.52
N ILE A 521 3.86 13.04 6.22
CA ILE A 521 4.96 13.24 5.29
C ILE A 521 5.15 14.74 5.00
N PRO A 522 6.38 15.32 5.12
CA PRO A 522 6.64 16.73 4.83
C PRO A 522 6.46 17.04 3.31
N HIS A 523 6.31 18.30 2.87
CA HIS A 523 6.34 19.49 3.73
C HIS A 523 4.93 20.10 3.87
N LEU A 524 4.28 20.53 2.75
CA LEU A 524 2.97 21.17 2.73
C LEU A 524 1.89 20.20 2.27
N LYS A 525 0.82 20.06 3.05
CA LYS A 525 -0.30 19.12 2.80
C LYS A 525 -1.64 19.80 3.07
N LEU A 526 -2.74 19.18 2.61
CA LEU A 526 -4.09 19.70 2.84
C LEU A 526 -4.94 18.66 3.56
N SER A 527 -5.37 18.93 4.79
CA SER A 527 -6.41 18.14 5.48
C SER A 527 -7.80 18.77 5.30
N ASP A 528 -8.82 18.11 5.81
CA ASP A 528 -10.18 18.67 5.89
C ASP A 528 -10.29 19.86 6.85
N LEU A 529 -9.30 20.07 7.71
CA LEU A 529 -9.22 21.18 8.66
C LEU A 529 -8.46 22.39 8.11
N GLY A 530 -7.68 22.23 7.04
CA GLY A 530 -6.94 23.32 6.43
C GLY A 530 -5.58 22.93 5.85
N LEU A 531 -4.86 23.94 5.36
CA LEU A 531 -3.51 23.79 4.82
C LEU A 531 -2.52 23.61 5.98
N PHE A 532 -1.76 22.52 5.94
CA PHE A 532 -0.90 22.07 7.03
C PHE A 532 0.58 22.12 6.63
N ASP A 533 1.38 22.76 7.46
CA ASP A 533 2.84 22.77 7.37
C ASP A 533 3.39 21.62 8.22
N GLY A 534 3.87 20.57 7.57
CA GLY A 534 4.41 19.38 8.23
C GLY A 534 5.79 19.59 8.87
N ASP A 535 6.50 20.69 8.56
CA ASP A 535 7.78 21.01 9.17
C ASP A 535 7.58 21.67 10.54
N GLU A 536 6.61 22.60 10.62
CA GLU A 536 6.32 23.35 11.83
C GLU A 536 5.19 22.72 12.67
N PHE A 537 4.49 21.71 12.12
CA PHE A 537 3.33 21.05 12.74
C PHE A 537 2.19 22.00 13.10
N VAL A 538 1.85 22.92 12.18
CA VAL A 538 0.79 23.93 12.35
C VAL A 538 -0.04 24.10 11.10
N PHE A 539 -1.28 24.59 11.26
CA PHE A 539 -2.06 25.09 10.14
C PHE A 539 -1.54 26.45 9.69
N ILE A 540 -1.53 26.65 8.36
CA ILE A 540 -1.24 27.94 7.74
C ILE A 540 -2.56 28.68 7.55
N GLU A 541 -2.67 29.91 8.06
CA GLU A 541 -3.82 30.80 7.89
C GLU A 541 -3.84 31.49 6.51
#